data_fb00eeb4942428a64b1a3d05b9f45014
#
_entry.id   fb00eeb4942428a64b1a3d05b9f45014
#
_cell.length_a   1.000
_cell.length_b   1.000
_cell.length_c   1.000
_cell.angle_alpha   90.00
_cell.angle_beta   90.00
_cell.angle_gamma   90.00
#
_symmetry.space_group_name_H-M   'P 1'
#
loop_
_entity.id
_entity.type
_entity.pdbx_description
1 polymer ?
#
loop_
_entity_poly.entity_id
_entity_poly.type
_entity_poly.pdbx_seq_one_letter_code
_entity_poly.pdbx_strand_id
1 'polypeptide(L)'
;MLLGLVPENRIAGLSGKINEDKEISNVVDKAKKFPKIEGNEEVLMSLEPDLIIVADWLSKRITDIGAITGAKVYFYKTPNSYEEQKKLIRDLANLVEEKENGEKLIKNMDDRLKALQNKIAKNYKGAKPRILMYTSFGTTSGKNTTFNDMVKLINGINVVAEAGIDGFKDISKEKVIELNPDIIIVPIAKKYDNVNKISKLFFEDPSFKNVKAIKNKKVYFIQYKDITPTSQYMINSIEELAKVVYQFKE
;
A
#
# COMPACT_ATOMS: atom_id res chain seq x y z
N MET A 1 -1.27 11.46 3.11
CA MET A 1 -0.27 11.89 4.11
C MET A 1 -0.60 13.25 4.71
N LEU A 2 -0.89 14.29 3.93
CA LEU A 2 -1.16 15.63 4.45
C LEU A 2 -2.20 15.68 5.58
N LEU A 3 -3.31 14.93 5.47
CA LEU A 3 -4.34 14.84 6.53
C LEU A 3 -3.82 14.37 7.90
N GLY A 4 -2.59 13.90 7.99
CA GLY A 4 -1.94 13.53 9.26
C GLY A 4 -0.78 14.46 9.65
N LEU A 5 -0.41 15.40 8.77
CA LEU A 5 0.71 16.31 8.99
C LEU A 5 0.25 17.72 9.31
N VAL A 6 -0.73 18.26 8.56
CA VAL A 6 -1.14 19.66 8.66
C VAL A 6 -2.57 19.81 9.19
N PRO A 7 -2.92 20.94 9.80
CA PRO A 7 -4.30 21.30 10.12
C PRO A 7 -5.19 21.35 8.87
N GLU A 8 -6.49 21.04 9.02
CA GLU A 8 -7.43 20.97 7.90
C GLU A 8 -7.49 22.28 7.09
N ASN A 9 -7.40 23.42 7.72
CA ASN A 9 -7.44 24.75 7.08
C ASN A 9 -6.23 25.08 6.18
N ARG A 10 -5.18 24.25 6.20
CA ARG A 10 -4.02 24.35 5.31
C ARG A 10 -4.12 23.45 4.08
N ILE A 11 -5.24 22.76 3.90
CA ILE A 11 -5.46 21.86 2.76
C ILE A 11 -6.48 22.48 1.84
N ALA A 12 -6.04 23.01 0.69
CA ALA A 12 -6.91 23.60 -0.32
C ALA A 12 -7.75 22.57 -1.06
N GLY A 13 -7.19 21.39 -1.35
CA GLY A 13 -7.91 20.33 -2.04
C GLY A 13 -7.17 19.00 -2.04
N LEU A 14 -7.86 17.92 -2.40
CA LEU A 14 -7.33 16.56 -2.43
C LEU A 14 -7.70 15.83 -3.73
N SER A 15 -6.90 14.83 -4.12
CA SER A 15 -7.20 13.98 -5.28
C SER A 15 -8.57 13.31 -5.12
N GLY A 16 -9.37 13.32 -6.19
CA GLY A 16 -10.73 12.80 -6.18
C GLY A 16 -10.86 11.32 -5.78
N LYS A 17 -9.94 10.49 -6.19
CA LYS A 17 -9.92 9.06 -5.80
C LYS A 17 -9.84 8.85 -4.28
N ILE A 18 -9.12 9.72 -3.57
CA ILE A 18 -9.00 9.67 -2.11
C ILE A 18 -10.33 10.04 -1.44
N ASN A 19 -11.10 10.94 -2.06
CA ASN A 19 -12.34 11.47 -1.51
C ASN A 19 -13.55 10.56 -1.72
N GLU A 20 -13.50 9.65 -2.69
CA GLU A 20 -14.69 8.96 -3.18
C GLU A 20 -14.71 7.47 -2.93
N ASP A 21 -13.56 6.80 -2.98
CA ASP A 21 -13.53 5.36 -3.04
C ASP A 21 -13.03 4.71 -1.75
N LYS A 22 -13.99 4.21 -0.95
CA LYS A 22 -13.72 3.48 0.30
C LYS A 22 -13.00 2.14 0.08
N GLU A 23 -12.97 1.63 -1.15
CA GLU A 23 -12.27 0.39 -1.48
C GLU A 23 -10.76 0.59 -1.61
N ILE A 24 -10.35 1.82 -1.96
CA ILE A 24 -8.93 2.14 -2.21
C ILE A 24 -8.34 3.16 -1.24
N SER A 25 -9.17 3.85 -0.43
CA SER A 25 -8.72 4.91 0.48
C SER A 25 -9.20 4.70 1.91
N ASN A 26 -8.28 4.85 2.85
CA ASN A 26 -8.54 4.79 4.29
C ASN A 26 -9.01 6.13 4.88
N VAL A 27 -9.10 7.19 4.08
CA VAL A 27 -9.36 8.56 4.56
C VAL A 27 -10.57 9.22 3.89
N VAL A 28 -11.42 8.47 3.18
CA VAL A 28 -12.57 9.01 2.43
C VAL A 28 -13.42 9.93 3.28
N ASP A 29 -13.80 9.53 4.49
CA ASP A 29 -14.71 10.32 5.33
C ASP A 29 -14.09 11.65 5.80
N LYS A 30 -12.77 11.69 6.00
CA LYS A 30 -12.02 12.93 6.27
C LYS A 30 -11.83 13.77 5.00
N ALA A 31 -11.53 13.11 3.88
CA ALA A 31 -11.20 13.75 2.63
C ALA A 31 -12.40 14.43 1.93
N LYS A 32 -13.62 13.95 2.17
CA LYS A 32 -14.87 14.54 1.63
C LYS A 32 -15.11 16.00 1.98
N LYS A 33 -14.46 16.51 3.01
CA LYS A 33 -14.56 17.91 3.44
C LYS A 33 -13.84 18.87 2.49
N PHE A 34 -12.94 18.37 1.65
CA PHE A 34 -12.06 19.17 0.81
C PHE A 34 -12.52 19.14 -0.65
N PRO A 35 -12.28 20.23 -1.39
CA PRO A 35 -12.47 20.27 -2.84
C PRO A 35 -11.76 19.10 -3.51
N LYS A 36 -12.42 18.52 -4.49
CA LYS A 36 -11.94 17.39 -5.26
C LYS A 36 -11.17 17.87 -6.48
N ILE A 37 -9.91 17.46 -6.59
CA ILE A 37 -9.04 17.78 -7.73
C ILE A 37 -8.96 16.54 -8.62
N GLU A 38 -9.59 16.57 -9.80
CA GLU A 38 -9.63 15.46 -10.77
C GLU A 38 -8.93 15.78 -12.10
N GLY A 39 -7.71 16.32 -12.01
CA GLY A 39 -7.01 16.74 -13.23
C GLY A 39 -7.71 17.90 -13.94
N ASN A 40 -8.68 18.54 -13.29
CA ASN A 40 -9.31 19.78 -13.75
C ASN A 40 -8.43 20.96 -13.31
N GLU A 41 -7.76 21.55 -14.29
CA GLU A 41 -6.85 22.67 -14.10
C GLU A 41 -7.57 23.89 -13.55
N GLU A 42 -8.80 24.14 -13.99
CA GLU A 42 -9.62 25.29 -13.54
C GLU A 42 -9.93 25.18 -12.05
N VAL A 43 -10.28 23.97 -11.56
CA VAL A 43 -10.48 23.75 -10.13
C VAL A 43 -9.19 23.97 -9.37
N LEU A 44 -8.06 23.44 -9.85
CA LEU A 44 -6.78 23.62 -9.19
C LEU A 44 -6.37 25.08 -9.14
N MET A 45 -6.56 25.84 -10.22
CA MET A 45 -6.29 27.27 -10.28
C MET A 45 -7.21 28.07 -9.35
N SER A 46 -8.51 27.75 -9.29
CA SER A 46 -9.47 28.45 -8.42
C SER A 46 -9.22 28.27 -6.93
N LEU A 47 -8.45 27.25 -6.55
CA LEU A 47 -8.05 27.02 -5.15
C LEU A 47 -6.85 27.88 -4.72
N GLU A 48 -6.20 28.59 -5.65
CA GLU A 48 -5.03 29.45 -5.40
C GLU A 48 -3.98 28.80 -4.49
N PRO A 49 -3.52 27.57 -4.77
CA PRO A 49 -2.57 26.88 -3.89
C PRO A 49 -1.20 27.57 -3.93
N ASP A 50 -0.52 27.63 -2.80
CA ASP A 50 0.89 28.03 -2.71
C ASP A 50 1.84 26.83 -2.92
N LEU A 51 1.34 25.61 -2.71
CA LEU A 51 2.07 24.36 -2.86
C LEU A 51 1.21 23.25 -3.47
N ILE A 52 1.75 22.60 -4.49
CA ILE A 52 1.15 21.43 -5.14
C ILE A 52 2.07 20.22 -4.92
N ILE A 53 1.55 19.15 -4.31
CA ILE A 53 2.30 17.92 -4.01
C ILE A 53 1.75 16.79 -4.86
N VAL A 54 2.58 16.19 -5.69
CA VAL A 54 2.18 15.14 -6.65
C VAL A 54 3.20 14.02 -6.73
N ALA A 55 2.75 12.82 -7.08
CA ALA A 55 3.64 11.71 -7.38
C ALA A 55 4.39 11.96 -8.71
N ASP A 56 5.62 11.50 -8.80
CA ASP A 56 6.53 11.69 -9.93
C ASP A 56 6.04 11.09 -11.27
N TRP A 57 5.11 10.15 -11.22
CA TRP A 57 4.46 9.55 -12.39
C TRP A 57 3.28 10.36 -12.94
N LEU A 58 2.84 11.41 -12.24
CA LEU A 58 1.83 12.35 -12.73
C LEU A 58 2.52 13.42 -13.60
N SER A 59 1.91 13.68 -14.73
CA SER A 59 2.50 14.31 -15.90
C SER A 59 2.97 15.77 -15.75
N LYS A 60 3.81 16.17 -16.73
CA LYS A 60 4.28 17.52 -17.06
C LYS A 60 3.21 18.64 -17.00
N ARG A 61 1.94 18.32 -17.25
CA ARG A 61 0.80 19.24 -17.20
C ARG A 61 0.65 19.93 -15.83
N ILE A 62 0.98 19.26 -14.72
CA ILE A 62 0.92 19.85 -13.36
C ILE A 62 2.05 20.88 -13.16
N THR A 63 3.18 20.70 -13.83
CA THR A 63 4.27 21.70 -13.82
C THR A 63 3.81 23.01 -14.47
N ASP A 64 3.08 22.90 -15.58
CA ASP A 64 2.55 24.05 -16.31
C ASP A 64 1.54 24.83 -15.45
N ILE A 65 0.69 24.12 -14.68
CA ILE A 65 -0.23 24.76 -13.73
C ILE A 65 0.53 25.50 -12.63
N GLY A 66 1.60 24.92 -12.07
CA GLY A 66 2.47 25.59 -11.11
C GLY A 66 3.03 26.90 -11.67
N ALA A 67 3.46 26.91 -12.93
CA ALA A 67 3.96 28.10 -13.60
C ALA A 67 2.88 29.17 -13.78
N ILE A 68 1.64 28.79 -14.07
CA ILE A 68 0.50 29.70 -14.25
C ILE A 68 0.03 30.27 -12.89
N THR A 69 -0.05 29.45 -11.87
CA THR A 69 -0.57 29.84 -10.54
C THR A 69 0.48 30.48 -9.63
N GLY A 70 1.77 30.37 -9.98
CA GLY A 70 2.88 30.73 -9.08
C GLY A 70 3.11 29.72 -7.95
N ALA A 71 2.35 28.62 -7.90
CA ALA A 71 2.47 27.61 -6.87
C ALA A 71 3.78 26.83 -7.01
N LYS A 72 4.42 26.52 -5.89
CA LYS A 72 5.54 25.59 -5.84
C LYS A 72 5.06 24.18 -6.09
N VAL A 73 5.62 23.48 -7.08
CA VAL A 73 5.30 22.07 -7.36
C VAL A 73 6.38 21.16 -6.77
N TYR A 74 5.97 20.22 -5.94
CA TYR A 74 6.84 19.21 -5.36
C TYR A 74 6.46 17.82 -5.87
N PHE A 75 7.36 17.21 -6.62
CA PHE A 75 7.22 15.84 -7.09
C PHE A 75 7.91 14.88 -6.11
N TYR A 76 7.15 13.89 -5.63
CA TYR A 76 7.71 12.84 -4.79
C TYR A 76 7.75 11.51 -5.52
N LYS A 77 8.82 10.76 -5.29
CA LYS A 77 8.92 9.37 -5.72
C LYS A 77 8.03 8.49 -4.85
N THR A 78 7.22 7.64 -5.45
CA THR A 78 6.41 6.67 -4.71
C THR A 78 7.31 5.71 -3.93
N PRO A 79 7.17 5.61 -2.61
CA PRO A 79 8.03 4.77 -1.79
C PRO A 79 7.77 3.28 -2.04
N ASN A 80 8.84 2.49 -2.07
CA ASN A 80 8.80 1.04 -2.23
C ASN A 80 9.15 0.27 -0.96
N SER A 81 9.46 0.98 0.13
CA SER A 81 9.80 0.40 1.42
C SER A 81 9.30 1.25 2.58
N TYR A 82 9.29 0.66 3.77
CA TYR A 82 8.95 1.34 5.01
C TYR A 82 9.89 2.52 5.31
N GLU A 83 11.19 2.34 5.07
CA GLU A 83 12.17 3.42 5.26
C GLU A 83 12.00 4.55 4.26
N GLU A 84 11.73 4.24 2.99
CA GLU A 84 11.40 5.27 1.98
C GLU A 84 10.10 5.99 2.33
N GLN A 85 9.12 5.28 2.91
CA GLN A 85 7.89 5.90 3.40
C GLN A 85 8.15 6.89 4.54
N LYS A 86 9.01 6.54 5.50
CA LYS A 86 9.42 7.45 6.60
C LYS A 86 10.17 8.66 6.05
N LYS A 87 11.06 8.42 5.08
CA LYS A 87 11.77 9.52 4.42
C LYS A 87 10.79 10.49 3.75
N LEU A 88 9.82 9.97 3.00
CA LEU A 88 8.80 10.82 2.37
C LEU A 88 7.97 11.59 3.40
N ILE A 89 7.62 10.99 4.54
CA ILE A 89 6.92 11.70 5.63
C ILE A 89 7.78 12.87 6.14
N ARG A 90 9.09 12.68 6.35
CA ARG A 90 10.01 13.75 6.77
C ARG A 90 10.14 14.84 5.73
N ASP A 91 10.31 14.46 4.46
CA ASP A 91 10.45 15.40 3.35
C ASP A 91 9.19 16.30 3.25
N LEU A 92 7.99 15.69 3.33
CA LEU A 92 6.73 16.44 3.31
C LEU A 92 6.53 17.27 4.57
N ALA A 93 6.85 16.75 5.76
CA ALA A 93 6.75 17.49 7.01
C ALA A 93 7.68 18.73 7.02
N ASN A 94 8.89 18.60 6.47
CA ASN A 94 9.80 19.71 6.28
C ASN A 94 9.25 20.74 5.28
N LEU A 95 8.68 20.26 4.19
CA LEU A 95 8.14 21.11 3.12
C LEU A 95 6.96 21.97 3.60
N VAL A 96 6.14 21.43 4.51
CA VAL A 96 4.97 22.10 5.08
C VAL A 96 5.22 22.66 6.49
N GLU A 97 6.48 22.73 6.94
CA GLU A 97 6.90 23.27 8.25
C GLU A 97 6.27 22.56 9.47
N GLU A 98 6.01 21.26 9.35
CA GLU A 98 5.37 20.42 10.39
C GLU A 98 6.31 19.29 10.86
N LYS A 99 7.59 19.60 11.07
CA LYS A 99 8.63 18.62 11.42
C LYS A 99 8.27 17.76 12.63
N GLU A 100 7.76 18.39 13.69
CA GLU A 100 7.38 17.67 14.91
C GLU A 100 6.25 16.68 14.67
N ASN A 101 5.24 17.05 13.87
CA ASN A 101 4.14 16.16 13.51
C ASN A 101 4.64 14.99 12.66
N GLY A 102 5.59 15.25 11.74
CA GLY A 102 6.24 14.20 10.96
C GLY A 102 6.97 13.18 11.84
N GLU A 103 7.79 13.64 12.79
CA GLU A 103 8.50 12.72 13.70
C GLU A 103 7.56 12.00 14.66
N LYS A 104 6.48 12.62 15.13
CA LYS A 104 5.44 11.95 15.93
C LYS A 104 4.77 10.80 15.14
N LEU A 105 4.45 11.03 13.86
CA LEU A 105 3.88 9.97 12.99
C LEU A 105 4.87 8.82 12.82
N ILE A 106 6.13 9.12 12.51
CA ILE A 106 7.18 8.11 12.32
C ILE A 106 7.40 7.32 13.61
N LYS A 107 7.50 8.02 14.74
CA LYS A 107 7.66 7.36 16.04
C LYS A 107 6.51 6.39 16.33
N ASN A 108 5.27 6.79 16.07
CA ASN A 108 4.11 5.91 16.25
C ASN A 108 4.20 4.67 15.33
N MET A 109 4.61 4.85 14.07
CA MET A 109 4.82 3.75 13.15
C MET A 109 5.90 2.79 13.65
N ASP A 110 7.06 3.32 14.07
CA ASP A 110 8.20 2.53 14.56
C ASP A 110 7.88 1.77 15.86
N ASP A 111 7.21 2.41 16.81
CA ASP A 111 6.80 1.79 18.08
C ASP A 111 5.85 0.60 17.81
N ARG A 112 4.87 0.77 16.91
CA ARG A 112 3.94 -0.29 16.51
C ARG A 112 4.65 -1.43 15.80
N LEU A 113 5.54 -1.12 14.85
CA LEU A 113 6.32 -2.15 14.14
C LEU A 113 7.16 -2.96 15.12
N LYS A 114 7.84 -2.30 16.03
CA LYS A 114 8.66 -2.98 17.07
C LYS A 114 7.82 -3.88 17.98
N ALA A 115 6.65 -3.40 18.41
CA ALA A 115 5.72 -4.19 19.21
C ALA A 115 5.24 -5.44 18.46
N LEU A 116 4.90 -5.28 17.17
CA LEU A 116 4.51 -6.39 16.30
C LEU A 116 5.63 -7.42 16.12
N GLN A 117 6.84 -6.97 15.82
CA GLN A 117 8.01 -7.85 15.65
C GLN A 117 8.33 -8.64 16.93
N ASN A 118 8.24 -8.00 18.09
CA ASN A 118 8.38 -8.66 19.38
C ASN A 118 7.27 -9.71 19.60
N LYS A 119 6.02 -9.39 19.24
CA LYS A 119 4.89 -10.34 19.31
C LYS A 119 5.13 -11.55 18.41
N ILE A 120 5.60 -11.33 17.16
CA ILE A 120 5.96 -12.42 16.24
C ILE A 120 7.07 -13.28 16.84
N ALA A 121 8.17 -12.67 17.26
CA ALA A 121 9.33 -13.40 17.81
C ALA A 121 8.99 -14.21 19.07
N LYS A 122 8.07 -13.72 19.91
CA LYS A 122 7.61 -14.42 21.11
C LYS A 122 6.72 -15.61 20.78
N ASN A 123 5.78 -15.47 19.85
CA ASN A 123 4.68 -16.41 19.66
C ASN A 123 4.87 -17.37 18.46
N TYR A 124 5.83 -17.09 17.57
CA TYR A 124 6.06 -17.92 16.39
C TYR A 124 7.51 -18.43 16.35
N LYS A 125 7.68 -19.74 16.37
CA LYS A 125 8.98 -20.43 16.36
C LYS A 125 9.15 -21.35 15.13
N GLY A 126 8.18 -21.30 14.21
CA GLY A 126 8.22 -22.10 12.97
C GLY A 126 9.16 -21.55 11.90
N ALA A 127 9.21 -22.24 10.77
CA ALA A 127 9.92 -21.75 9.60
C ALA A 127 9.26 -20.47 9.06
N LYS A 128 10.05 -19.58 8.45
CA LYS A 128 9.54 -18.35 7.85
C LYS A 128 8.43 -18.67 6.85
N PRO A 129 7.23 -18.08 6.99
CA PRO A 129 6.13 -18.33 6.06
C PRO A 129 6.47 -17.83 4.66
N ARG A 130 6.20 -18.65 3.65
CA ARG A 130 6.42 -18.37 2.24
C ARG A 130 5.15 -17.78 1.63
N ILE A 131 5.20 -16.51 1.25
CA ILE A 131 4.04 -15.70 0.92
C ILE A 131 4.11 -15.26 -0.54
N LEU A 132 2.98 -15.32 -1.24
CA LEU A 132 2.79 -14.81 -2.59
C LEU A 132 1.63 -13.82 -2.59
N MET A 133 1.79 -12.66 -3.25
CA MET A 133 0.67 -11.80 -3.62
C MET A 133 0.20 -12.15 -5.01
N TYR A 134 -1.12 -12.24 -5.21
CA TYR A 134 -1.74 -12.45 -6.51
C TYR A 134 -2.93 -11.51 -6.68
N THR A 135 -2.88 -10.64 -7.67
CA THR A 135 -3.98 -9.69 -7.93
C THR A 135 -5.04 -10.30 -8.83
N SER A 136 -6.23 -9.70 -8.88
CA SER A 136 -7.33 -10.08 -9.78
C SER A 136 -6.95 -10.04 -11.28
N PHE A 137 -5.91 -9.27 -11.61
CA PHE A 137 -5.38 -9.14 -12.98
C PHE A 137 -4.30 -10.18 -13.32
N GLY A 138 -3.96 -11.10 -12.41
CA GLY A 138 -2.90 -12.07 -12.64
C GLY A 138 -1.49 -11.52 -12.45
N THR A 139 -1.35 -10.40 -11.75
CA THR A 139 -0.04 -9.81 -11.43
C THR A 139 0.41 -10.15 -10.01
N THR A 140 1.70 -10.00 -9.76
CA THR A 140 2.34 -10.23 -8.47
C THR A 140 3.35 -9.13 -8.14
N SER A 141 3.87 -9.16 -6.90
CA SER A 141 4.82 -8.17 -6.38
C SER A 141 6.12 -8.84 -5.97
N GLY A 142 7.19 -8.53 -6.68
CA GLY A 142 8.55 -9.05 -6.45
C GLY A 142 9.43 -8.11 -5.60
N LYS A 143 10.75 -8.12 -5.86
CA LYS A 143 11.73 -7.22 -5.24
C LYS A 143 11.33 -5.75 -5.48
N ASN A 144 11.84 -4.84 -4.66
CA ASN A 144 11.63 -3.40 -4.80
C ASN A 144 10.15 -2.97 -4.83
N THR A 145 9.30 -3.68 -4.07
CA THR A 145 7.89 -3.34 -3.85
C THR A 145 7.60 -3.21 -2.37
N THR A 146 6.61 -2.41 -2.01
CA THR A 146 6.13 -2.27 -0.63
C THR A 146 5.71 -3.61 -0.04
N PHE A 147 5.05 -4.47 -0.83
CA PHE A 147 4.66 -5.80 -0.37
C PHE A 147 5.86 -6.66 0.03
N ASN A 148 6.93 -6.66 -0.79
CA ASN A 148 8.14 -7.39 -0.46
C ASN A 148 8.78 -6.90 0.85
N ASP A 149 8.77 -5.60 1.06
CA ASP A 149 9.30 -5.01 2.29
C ASP A 149 8.44 -5.38 3.51
N MET A 150 7.12 -5.27 3.41
CA MET A 150 6.17 -5.69 4.45
C MET A 150 6.34 -7.16 4.84
N VAL A 151 6.51 -8.06 3.85
CA VAL A 151 6.76 -9.49 4.10
C VAL A 151 8.06 -9.70 4.88
N LYS A 152 9.13 -8.97 4.56
CA LYS A 152 10.40 -9.03 5.31
C LYS A 152 10.25 -8.51 6.73
N LEU A 153 9.55 -7.39 6.91
CA LEU A 153 9.34 -6.76 8.23
C LEU A 153 8.58 -7.66 9.21
N ILE A 154 7.71 -8.53 8.70
CA ILE A 154 7.04 -9.55 9.50
C ILE A 154 7.80 -10.90 9.55
N ASN A 155 9.07 -10.95 9.15
CA ASN A 155 9.89 -12.16 9.13
C ASN A 155 9.36 -13.27 8.20
N GLY A 156 8.72 -12.91 7.08
CA GLY A 156 8.28 -13.81 6.02
C GLY A 156 9.26 -13.89 4.84
N ILE A 157 8.93 -14.71 3.86
CA ILE A 157 9.62 -14.84 2.56
C ILE A 157 8.63 -14.52 1.46
N ASN A 158 8.90 -13.49 0.66
CA ASN A 158 8.19 -13.27 -0.59
C ASN A 158 8.78 -14.21 -1.66
N VAL A 159 8.05 -15.27 -2.00
CA VAL A 159 8.55 -16.31 -2.93
C VAL A 159 8.83 -15.79 -4.33
N VAL A 160 8.16 -14.71 -4.73
CA VAL A 160 8.36 -14.05 -6.03
C VAL A 160 9.69 -13.30 -6.05
N ALA A 161 9.98 -12.58 -4.98
CA ALA A 161 11.25 -11.87 -4.82
C ALA A 161 12.43 -12.85 -4.65
N GLU A 162 12.23 -13.97 -3.95
CA GLU A 162 13.21 -15.04 -3.81
C GLU A 162 13.54 -15.67 -5.17
N ALA A 163 12.55 -15.83 -6.05
CA ALA A 163 12.75 -16.28 -7.44
C ALA A 163 13.40 -15.25 -8.37
N GLY A 164 13.83 -14.11 -7.85
CA GLY A 164 14.56 -13.10 -8.63
C GLY A 164 13.68 -12.09 -9.36
N ILE A 165 12.36 -12.20 -9.30
CA ILE A 165 11.42 -11.28 -9.98
C ILE A 165 11.45 -9.92 -9.29
N ASP A 166 11.56 -8.85 -10.09
CA ASP A 166 11.63 -7.46 -9.64
C ASP A 166 10.39 -6.66 -10.06
N GLY A 167 9.92 -5.79 -9.15
CA GLY A 167 8.77 -4.94 -9.37
C GLY A 167 7.46 -5.71 -9.45
N PHE A 168 6.49 -5.11 -10.13
CA PHE A 168 5.19 -5.72 -10.44
C PHE A 168 5.28 -6.44 -11.78
N LYS A 169 4.86 -7.71 -11.83
CA LYS A 169 4.92 -8.54 -13.03
C LYS A 169 3.69 -9.44 -13.14
N ASP A 170 3.33 -9.77 -14.36
CA ASP A 170 2.40 -10.88 -14.60
C ASP A 170 3.01 -12.19 -14.12
N ILE A 171 2.18 -13.06 -13.57
CA ILE A 171 2.59 -14.38 -13.09
C ILE A 171 1.67 -15.45 -13.64
N SER A 172 2.26 -16.48 -14.28
CA SER A 172 1.50 -17.60 -14.79
C SER A 172 1.10 -18.57 -13.69
N LYS A 173 0.09 -19.40 -13.96
CA LYS A 173 -0.34 -20.48 -13.05
C LYS A 173 0.79 -21.45 -12.74
N GLU A 174 1.55 -21.83 -13.77
CA GLU A 174 2.68 -22.75 -13.68
C GLU A 174 3.73 -22.19 -12.72
N LYS A 175 3.98 -20.86 -12.78
CA LYS A 175 4.93 -20.22 -11.89
C LYS A 175 4.44 -20.18 -10.44
N VAL A 176 3.15 -19.95 -10.20
CA VAL A 176 2.56 -20.05 -8.85
C VAL A 176 2.71 -21.47 -8.30
N ILE A 177 2.48 -22.50 -9.13
CA ILE A 177 2.63 -23.91 -8.75
C ILE A 177 4.09 -24.24 -8.42
N GLU A 178 5.04 -23.78 -9.25
CA GLU A 178 6.48 -23.95 -9.06
C GLU A 178 6.95 -23.31 -7.74
N LEU A 179 6.52 -22.08 -7.47
CA LEU A 179 6.88 -21.35 -6.26
C LEU A 179 6.30 -21.96 -4.98
N ASN A 180 5.19 -22.67 -5.09
CA ASN A 180 4.52 -23.43 -4.04
C ASN A 180 4.44 -22.66 -2.70
N PRO A 181 3.75 -21.51 -2.65
CA PRO A 181 3.64 -20.69 -1.45
C PRO A 181 2.86 -21.40 -0.35
N ASP A 182 3.21 -21.05 0.91
CA ASP A 182 2.43 -21.49 2.08
C ASP A 182 1.15 -20.66 2.25
N ILE A 183 1.19 -19.39 1.77
CA ILE A 183 0.10 -18.42 1.89
C ILE A 183 0.01 -17.61 0.59
N ILE A 184 -1.23 -17.38 0.11
CA ILE A 184 -1.52 -16.46 -0.99
C ILE A 184 -2.35 -15.30 -0.44
N ILE A 185 -1.89 -14.07 -0.69
CA ILE A 185 -2.60 -12.83 -0.39
C ILE A 185 -3.19 -12.28 -1.68
N VAL A 186 -4.50 -12.03 -1.67
CA VAL A 186 -5.23 -11.49 -2.80
C VAL A 186 -5.80 -10.13 -2.42
N PRO A 187 -5.17 -9.03 -2.87
CA PRO A 187 -5.77 -7.70 -2.73
C PRO A 187 -7.07 -7.62 -3.52
N ILE A 188 -8.15 -7.15 -2.89
CA ILE A 188 -9.45 -6.99 -3.53
C ILE A 188 -10.04 -5.60 -3.28
N ALA A 189 -10.70 -5.06 -4.30
CA ALA A 189 -11.63 -3.96 -4.20
C ALA A 189 -12.99 -4.48 -4.69
N LYS A 190 -13.92 -4.76 -3.78
CA LYS A 190 -15.18 -5.47 -4.06
C LYS A 190 -16.01 -4.84 -5.20
N LYS A 191 -15.88 -3.53 -5.35
CA LYS A 191 -16.54 -2.77 -6.43
C LYS A 191 -16.00 -3.14 -7.81
N TYR A 192 -14.73 -3.56 -7.90
CA TYR A 192 -14.01 -3.78 -9.16
C TYR A 192 -13.67 -5.25 -9.39
N ASP A 193 -13.53 -6.04 -8.31
CA ASP A 193 -13.05 -7.40 -8.38
C ASP A 193 -14.18 -8.42 -8.23
N ASN A 194 -14.19 -9.40 -9.12
CA ASN A 194 -15.06 -10.57 -8.98
C ASN A 194 -14.39 -11.61 -8.07
N VAL A 195 -14.61 -11.46 -6.75
CA VAL A 195 -14.04 -12.34 -5.72
C VAL A 195 -14.38 -13.80 -5.97
N ASN A 196 -15.62 -14.11 -6.42
CA ASN A 196 -16.03 -15.49 -6.74
C ASN A 196 -15.21 -16.08 -7.88
N LYS A 197 -14.94 -15.30 -8.93
CA LYS A 197 -14.11 -15.75 -10.06
C LYS A 197 -12.68 -16.06 -9.60
N ILE A 198 -12.10 -15.21 -8.78
CA ILE A 198 -10.73 -15.41 -8.26
C ILE A 198 -10.70 -16.60 -7.30
N SER A 199 -11.70 -16.75 -6.44
CA SER A 199 -11.83 -17.91 -5.54
C SER A 199 -11.91 -19.23 -6.34
N LYS A 200 -12.73 -19.28 -7.40
CA LYS A 200 -12.83 -20.44 -8.29
C LYS A 200 -11.50 -20.77 -8.95
N LEU A 201 -10.74 -19.76 -9.40
CA LEU A 201 -9.42 -19.96 -9.96
C LEU A 201 -8.52 -20.77 -9.03
N PHE A 202 -8.54 -20.50 -7.73
CA PHE A 202 -7.66 -21.21 -6.80
C PHE A 202 -8.24 -22.53 -6.30
N PHE A 203 -9.54 -22.61 -6.05
CA PHE A 203 -10.12 -23.76 -5.35
C PHE A 203 -10.81 -24.77 -6.27
N GLU A 204 -11.20 -24.38 -7.49
CA GLU A 204 -11.87 -25.26 -8.45
C GLU A 204 -10.94 -25.72 -9.61
N ASP A 205 -9.83 -24.99 -9.87
CA ASP A 205 -8.87 -25.41 -10.88
C ASP A 205 -7.97 -26.55 -10.35
N PRO A 206 -8.06 -27.76 -10.92
CA PRO A 206 -7.33 -28.92 -10.43
C PRO A 206 -5.80 -28.77 -10.50
N SER A 207 -5.28 -27.85 -11.32
CA SER A 207 -3.84 -27.59 -11.42
C SER A 207 -3.24 -27.08 -10.12
N PHE A 208 -4.02 -26.34 -9.31
CA PHE A 208 -3.57 -25.78 -8.04
C PHE A 208 -3.69 -26.73 -6.84
N LYS A 209 -4.32 -27.90 -6.98
CA LYS A 209 -4.64 -28.82 -5.86
C LYS A 209 -3.46 -29.17 -4.95
N ASN A 210 -2.24 -29.18 -5.49
CA ASN A 210 -1.02 -29.53 -4.75
C ASN A 210 -0.28 -28.32 -4.17
N VAL A 211 -0.70 -27.09 -4.50
CA VAL A 211 -0.10 -25.87 -3.92
C VAL A 211 -0.43 -25.82 -2.43
N LYS A 212 0.57 -25.66 -1.60
CA LYS A 212 0.42 -25.69 -0.12
C LYS A 212 -0.66 -24.73 0.39
N ALA A 213 -0.67 -23.49 -0.12
CA ALA A 213 -1.68 -22.50 0.24
C ALA A 213 -3.10 -22.96 -0.05
N ILE A 214 -3.32 -23.62 -1.19
CA ILE A 214 -4.64 -24.14 -1.61
C ILE A 214 -5.03 -25.34 -0.75
N LYS A 215 -4.14 -26.32 -0.63
CA LYS A 215 -4.36 -27.52 0.19
C LYS A 215 -4.70 -27.19 1.63
N ASN A 216 -4.07 -26.16 2.19
CA ASN A 216 -4.26 -25.72 3.58
C ASN A 216 -5.30 -24.60 3.73
N LYS A 217 -6.02 -24.23 2.66
CA LYS A 217 -7.02 -23.15 2.64
C LYS A 217 -6.47 -21.79 3.13
N LYS A 218 -5.19 -21.51 2.82
CA LYS A 218 -4.49 -20.28 3.20
C LYS A 218 -4.41 -19.27 2.04
N VAL A 219 -5.55 -19.03 1.41
CA VAL A 219 -5.75 -17.95 0.43
C VAL A 219 -6.62 -16.88 1.09
N TYR A 220 -6.06 -15.70 1.28
CA TYR A 220 -6.71 -14.62 2.01
C TYR A 220 -7.00 -13.45 1.11
N PHE A 221 -8.28 -13.05 1.08
CA PHE A 221 -8.75 -11.87 0.36
C PHE A 221 -8.73 -10.68 1.31
N ILE A 222 -7.87 -9.70 1.05
CA ILE A 222 -7.69 -8.52 1.89
C ILE A 222 -8.10 -7.29 1.09
N GLN A 223 -8.78 -6.33 1.70
CA GLN A 223 -9.15 -5.11 1.01
C GLN A 223 -7.91 -4.39 0.48
N TYR A 224 -7.98 -3.91 -0.76
CA TYR A 224 -6.87 -3.28 -1.46
C TYR A 224 -6.21 -2.17 -0.61
N LYS A 225 -7.02 -1.27 -0.03
CA LYS A 225 -6.56 -0.18 0.83
C LYS A 225 -5.82 -0.64 2.09
N ASP A 226 -6.06 -1.87 2.55
CA ASP A 226 -5.49 -2.41 3.79
C ASP A 226 -4.19 -3.19 3.56
N ILE A 227 -3.81 -3.44 2.30
CA ILE A 227 -2.58 -4.18 1.96
C ILE A 227 -1.64 -3.45 1.00
N THR A 228 -2.08 -2.33 0.37
CA THR A 228 -1.29 -1.61 -0.63
C THR A 228 -1.07 -0.12 -0.35
N PRO A 229 -1.24 0.43 0.87
CA PRO A 229 -1.07 1.86 1.08
C PRO A 229 0.38 2.32 0.95
N THR A 230 0.57 3.45 0.29
CA THR A 230 1.86 4.17 0.20
C THR A 230 1.80 5.45 1.03
N SER A 231 1.48 5.32 2.32
CA SER A 231 1.31 6.43 3.27
C SER A 231 1.63 5.98 4.70
N GLN A 232 1.43 6.84 5.70
CA GLN A 232 1.54 6.47 7.12
C GLN A 232 0.68 5.27 7.51
N TYR A 233 -0.30 4.90 6.71
CA TYR A 233 -1.12 3.69 6.92
C TYR A 233 -0.41 2.38 6.54
N MET A 234 0.83 2.44 6.02
CA MET A 234 1.63 1.25 5.75
C MET A 234 1.82 0.37 7.00
N ILE A 235 1.91 0.99 8.18
CA ILE A 235 1.98 0.21 9.43
C ILE A 235 0.72 -0.63 9.68
N ASN A 236 -0.47 -0.11 9.35
CA ASN A 236 -1.71 -0.89 9.45
C ASN A 236 -1.69 -2.10 8.52
N SER A 237 -1.14 -1.94 7.31
CA SER A 237 -1.01 -3.04 6.35
C SER A 237 -0.02 -4.10 6.81
N ILE A 238 1.07 -3.70 7.44
CA ILE A 238 2.04 -4.64 8.04
C ILE A 238 1.37 -5.44 9.17
N GLU A 239 0.58 -4.79 10.01
CA GLU A 239 -0.16 -5.45 11.10
C GLU A 239 -1.23 -6.40 10.56
N GLU A 240 -2.00 -5.98 9.53
CA GLU A 240 -3.02 -6.84 8.91
C GLU A 240 -2.38 -8.05 8.22
N LEU A 241 -1.28 -7.84 7.49
CA LEU A 241 -0.53 -8.95 6.89
C LEU A 241 -0.03 -9.93 7.96
N ALA A 242 0.53 -9.44 9.07
CA ALA A 242 1.01 -10.28 10.16
C ALA A 242 -0.13 -11.04 10.85
N LYS A 243 -1.27 -10.39 11.06
CA LYS A 243 -2.48 -11.00 11.62
C LYS A 243 -2.94 -12.20 10.79
N VAL A 244 -3.01 -12.01 9.48
CA VAL A 244 -3.42 -13.06 8.54
C VAL A 244 -2.39 -14.19 8.46
N VAL A 245 -1.10 -13.85 8.41
CA VAL A 245 -0.02 -14.82 8.25
C VAL A 245 0.16 -15.68 9.50
N TYR A 246 0.16 -15.07 10.68
CA TYR A 246 0.46 -15.75 11.94
C TYR A 246 -0.77 -16.15 12.73
N GLN A 247 -1.98 -15.68 12.34
CA GLN A 247 -3.24 -16.02 12.99
C GLN A 247 -3.17 -15.90 14.52
N PHE A 248 -2.59 -14.80 15.01
CA PHE A 248 -2.54 -14.55 16.45
C PHE A 248 -3.95 -14.63 17.05
N LYS A 249 -4.12 -15.49 18.06
CA LYS A 249 -5.31 -15.46 18.91
C LYS A 249 -5.30 -14.11 19.64
N GLU A 250 -6.43 -13.43 19.62
CA GLU A 250 -6.68 -12.23 20.44
C GLU A 250 -6.60 -12.56 21.93
#